data_8d8e48613974ec5d8633397bf4b545d5
#
_entry.id   8d8e48613974ec5d8633397bf4b545d5
#
_cell.length_a   1.000
_cell.length_b   1.000
_cell.length_c   1.000
_cell.angle_alpha   90.00
_cell.angle_beta   90.00
_cell.angle_gamma   90.00
#
_symmetry.space_group_name_H-M   'P 1'
#
loop_
_entity.id
_entity.type
_entity.pdbx_description
1 polymer ?
#
loop_
_entity_poly.entity_id
_entity_poly.type
_entity_poly.pdbx_seq_one_letter_code
_entity_poly.pdbx_strand_id
1 'polypeptide(L)'
;MKAKRTSLNDIAKALGVSKATVSFVLNDKGDQFNISKNKQELIKAKAKELSYVPNFFAKSLRQGSTKTIGLVLPDISNPFYGELCKTIQQTLFNSGYSTYIINSNDDKEQETTLMRGLIQRCIDGMIIVPSNDIKEIIPVLHETH
;
A
#
# COMPACT_ATOMS: atom_id res chain seq x y z
N MET A 1 -2.81 -13.86 -22.09
CA MET A 1 -4.11 -13.72 -21.36
C MET A 1 -3.81 -13.45 -19.89
N LYS A 2 -4.29 -12.36 -19.30
CA LYS A 2 -4.18 -12.16 -17.83
C LYS A 2 -5.09 -13.17 -17.14
N ALA A 3 -4.56 -14.03 -16.28
CA ALA A 3 -5.35 -14.91 -15.45
C ALA A 3 -6.36 -14.08 -14.64
N LYS A 4 -7.62 -14.48 -14.67
CA LYS A 4 -8.70 -13.80 -13.93
C LYS A 4 -8.40 -13.94 -12.44
N ARG A 5 -8.17 -12.81 -11.76
CA ARG A 5 -7.96 -12.82 -10.30
C ARG A 5 -9.23 -13.26 -9.60
N THR A 6 -9.09 -14.17 -8.64
CA THR A 6 -10.19 -14.58 -7.75
C THR A 6 -10.74 -13.35 -7.02
N SER A 7 -12.04 -13.21 -6.99
CA SER A 7 -12.76 -12.11 -6.32
C SER A 7 -13.49 -12.61 -5.07
N LEU A 8 -13.89 -11.67 -4.19
CA LEU A 8 -14.77 -11.98 -3.06
C LEU A 8 -16.08 -12.67 -3.49
N ASN A 9 -16.56 -12.35 -4.70
CA ASN A 9 -17.77 -12.92 -5.25
C ASN A 9 -17.61 -14.40 -5.62
N ASP A 10 -16.42 -14.80 -6.07
CA ASP A 10 -16.13 -16.19 -6.40
C ASP A 10 -16.12 -17.06 -5.12
N ILE A 11 -15.54 -16.54 -4.03
CA ILE A 11 -15.57 -17.20 -2.71
C ILE A 11 -17.01 -17.29 -2.19
N ALA A 12 -17.76 -16.19 -2.28
CA ALA A 12 -19.15 -16.11 -1.83
C ALA A 12 -20.02 -17.13 -2.55
N LYS A 13 -19.91 -17.24 -3.88
CA LYS A 13 -20.62 -18.23 -4.69
C LYS A 13 -20.24 -19.66 -4.33
N ALA A 14 -18.96 -19.95 -4.13
CA ALA A 14 -18.46 -21.28 -3.80
C ALA A 14 -18.99 -21.80 -2.45
N LEU A 15 -19.28 -20.90 -1.51
CA LEU A 15 -19.74 -21.24 -0.15
C LEU A 15 -21.23 -20.96 0.10
N GLY A 16 -21.96 -20.43 -0.88
CA GLY A 16 -23.38 -20.06 -0.71
C GLY A 16 -23.61 -18.97 0.34
N VAL A 17 -22.66 -18.01 0.47
CA VAL A 17 -22.75 -16.89 1.42
C VAL A 17 -22.76 -15.55 0.70
N SER A 18 -23.11 -14.47 1.41
CA SER A 18 -23.06 -13.13 0.82
C SER A 18 -21.61 -12.65 0.65
N LYS A 19 -21.37 -11.81 -0.37
CA LYS A 19 -20.08 -11.12 -0.55
C LYS A 19 -19.69 -10.30 0.69
N ALA A 20 -20.69 -9.72 1.39
CA ALA A 20 -20.47 -8.96 2.62
C ALA A 20 -19.93 -9.86 3.73
N THR A 21 -20.51 -11.06 3.92
CA THR A 21 -20.04 -12.06 4.89
C THR A 21 -18.57 -12.43 4.64
N VAL A 22 -18.21 -12.73 3.38
CA VAL A 22 -16.81 -13.01 3.01
C VAL A 22 -15.90 -11.82 3.31
N SER A 23 -16.34 -10.61 2.96
CA SER A 23 -15.57 -9.38 3.22
C SER A 23 -15.36 -9.14 4.72
N PHE A 24 -16.36 -9.34 5.57
CA PHE A 24 -16.22 -9.18 7.02
C PHE A 24 -15.22 -10.16 7.60
N VAL A 25 -15.27 -11.42 7.21
CA VAL A 25 -14.36 -12.46 7.69
C VAL A 25 -12.93 -12.20 7.26
N LEU A 26 -12.70 -11.88 5.98
CA LEU A 26 -11.36 -11.63 5.45
C LEU A 26 -10.74 -10.30 5.89
N ASN A 27 -11.51 -9.44 6.58
CA ASN A 27 -11.02 -8.23 7.23
C ASN A 27 -11.06 -8.34 8.78
N ASP A 28 -11.10 -9.58 9.32
CA ASP A 28 -11.11 -9.90 10.75
C ASP A 28 -12.24 -9.24 11.56
N LYS A 29 -13.35 -8.94 10.89
CA LYS A 29 -14.57 -8.40 11.49
C LYS A 29 -15.66 -9.45 11.70
N GLY A 30 -15.34 -10.73 11.56
CA GLY A 30 -16.30 -11.82 11.66
C GLY A 30 -17.02 -11.85 13.00
N ASP A 31 -16.33 -11.63 14.11
CA ASP A 31 -16.92 -11.62 15.45
C ASP A 31 -17.82 -10.38 15.64
N GLN A 32 -17.43 -9.23 15.15
CA GLN A 32 -18.23 -8.00 15.20
C GLN A 32 -19.60 -8.15 14.51
N PHE A 33 -19.67 -8.99 13.47
CA PHE A 33 -20.89 -9.26 12.71
C PHE A 33 -21.52 -10.61 13.05
N ASN A 34 -21.20 -11.19 14.22
CA ASN A 34 -21.76 -12.45 14.73
C ASN A 34 -21.67 -13.62 13.74
N ILE A 35 -20.60 -13.70 12.96
CA ILE A 35 -20.33 -14.82 12.06
C ILE A 35 -19.65 -15.93 12.86
N SER A 36 -20.27 -17.13 12.90
CA SER A 36 -19.75 -18.25 13.69
C SER A 36 -18.31 -18.61 13.30
N LYS A 37 -17.51 -19.04 14.28
CA LYS A 37 -16.09 -19.40 14.07
C LYS A 37 -15.91 -20.43 12.96
N ASN A 38 -16.75 -21.48 12.96
CA ASN A 38 -16.72 -22.49 11.89
C ASN A 38 -16.90 -21.86 10.49
N LYS A 39 -17.85 -20.93 10.35
CA LYS A 39 -18.07 -20.24 9.05
C LYS A 39 -16.89 -19.33 8.69
N GLN A 40 -16.26 -18.69 9.67
CA GLN A 40 -15.06 -17.90 9.45
C GLN A 40 -13.90 -18.77 8.94
N GLU A 41 -13.68 -19.93 9.54
CA GLU A 41 -12.64 -20.88 9.12
C GLU A 41 -12.90 -21.41 7.71
N LEU A 42 -14.13 -21.78 7.39
CA LEU A 42 -14.49 -22.21 6.03
C LEU A 42 -14.22 -21.15 4.99
N ILE A 43 -14.52 -19.87 5.27
CA ILE A 43 -14.27 -18.77 4.36
C ILE A 43 -12.75 -18.53 4.19
N LYS A 44 -11.99 -18.55 5.27
CA LYS A 44 -10.52 -18.38 5.23
C LYS A 44 -9.87 -19.55 4.46
N ALA A 45 -10.31 -20.78 4.69
CA ALA A 45 -9.81 -21.95 3.96
C ALA A 45 -10.12 -21.86 2.44
N LYS A 46 -11.36 -21.49 2.07
CA LYS A 46 -11.74 -21.33 0.67
C LYS A 46 -10.99 -20.19 -0.02
N ALA A 47 -10.75 -19.09 0.67
CA ALA A 47 -9.93 -17.98 0.15
C ALA A 47 -8.49 -18.44 -0.15
N LYS A 48 -7.90 -19.26 0.73
CA LYS A 48 -6.57 -19.85 0.53
C LYS A 48 -6.56 -20.83 -0.65
N GLU A 49 -7.55 -21.74 -0.72
CA GLU A 49 -7.71 -22.72 -1.81
C GLU A 49 -7.78 -22.02 -3.18
N LEU A 50 -8.56 -20.95 -3.27
CA LEU A 50 -8.73 -20.17 -4.49
C LEU A 50 -7.61 -19.14 -4.73
N SER A 51 -6.53 -19.18 -3.95
CA SER A 51 -5.42 -18.23 -4.03
C SER A 51 -5.90 -16.77 -4.07
N TYR A 52 -6.92 -16.44 -3.26
CA TYR A 52 -7.45 -15.10 -3.20
C TYR A 52 -6.43 -14.13 -2.60
N VAL A 53 -6.13 -13.07 -3.34
CA VAL A 53 -5.31 -11.95 -2.86
C VAL A 53 -6.21 -10.71 -2.75
N PRO A 54 -6.30 -10.08 -1.56
CA PRO A 54 -7.05 -8.85 -1.39
C PRO A 54 -6.66 -7.79 -2.41
N ASN A 55 -7.64 -7.07 -2.94
CA ASN A 55 -7.35 -5.94 -3.81
C ASN A 55 -6.88 -4.76 -2.96
N PHE A 56 -5.59 -4.47 -3.03
CA PHE A 56 -4.94 -3.39 -2.29
C PHE A 56 -5.63 -2.03 -2.53
N PHE A 57 -5.90 -1.67 -3.77
CA PHE A 57 -6.54 -0.39 -4.11
C PHE A 57 -7.95 -0.25 -3.54
N ALA A 58 -8.76 -1.33 -3.62
CA ALA A 58 -10.10 -1.32 -3.04
C ALA A 58 -10.07 -1.22 -1.51
N LYS A 59 -9.06 -1.81 -0.87
CA LYS A 59 -8.84 -1.71 0.57
C LYS A 59 -8.40 -0.30 0.96
N SER A 60 -7.43 0.26 0.26
CA SER A 60 -6.89 1.60 0.50
C SER A 60 -7.96 2.68 0.33
N LEU A 61 -8.76 2.61 -0.74
CA LEU A 61 -9.87 3.53 -0.98
C LEU A 61 -10.89 3.51 0.18
N ARG A 62 -11.22 2.33 0.70
CA ARG A 62 -12.15 2.21 1.83
C ARG A 62 -11.55 2.70 3.16
N GLN A 63 -10.24 2.56 3.33
CA GLN A 63 -9.52 2.96 4.54
C GLN A 63 -9.09 4.43 4.52
N GLY A 64 -9.11 5.08 3.35
CA GLY A 64 -8.57 6.43 3.15
C GLY A 64 -7.04 6.49 3.33
N SER A 65 -6.34 5.34 3.24
CA SER A 65 -4.90 5.25 3.47
C SER A 65 -4.33 4.06 2.69
N THR A 66 -3.20 4.28 2.04
CA THR A 66 -2.44 3.24 1.32
C THR A 66 -1.43 2.54 2.23
N LYS A 67 -1.22 3.03 3.44
CA LYS A 67 -0.14 2.56 4.33
C LYS A 67 1.21 2.53 3.61
N THR A 68 1.48 3.57 2.84
CA THR A 68 2.68 3.68 2.01
C THR A 68 3.33 5.04 2.20
N ILE A 69 4.63 5.05 2.45
CA ILE A 69 5.46 6.26 2.55
C ILE A 69 6.50 6.22 1.42
N GLY A 70 6.64 7.32 0.71
CA GLY A 70 7.72 7.53 -0.25
C GLY A 70 8.99 7.99 0.45
N LEU A 71 10.14 7.46 0.05
CA LEU A 71 11.45 7.92 0.48
C LEU A 71 12.23 8.34 -0.77
N VAL A 72 12.42 9.63 -0.95
CA VAL A 72 13.07 10.21 -2.12
C VAL A 72 14.49 10.60 -1.73
N LEU A 73 15.47 10.10 -2.46
CA LEU A 73 16.90 10.24 -2.17
C LEU A 73 17.66 10.67 -3.40
N PRO A 74 18.73 11.46 -3.23
CA PRO A 74 19.57 11.88 -4.36
C PRO A 74 20.41 10.74 -4.95
N ASP A 75 21.05 9.92 -4.11
CA ASP A 75 21.90 8.82 -4.57
C ASP A 75 21.89 7.63 -3.59
N ILE A 76 21.21 6.55 -3.97
CA ILE A 76 21.12 5.33 -3.16
C ILE A 76 22.44 4.55 -3.09
N SER A 77 23.40 4.82 -4.00
CA SER A 77 24.71 4.19 -3.99
C SER A 77 25.62 4.74 -2.89
N ASN A 78 25.29 5.91 -2.37
CA ASN A 78 26.00 6.51 -1.24
C ASN A 78 25.67 5.71 0.05
N PRO A 79 26.68 5.15 0.74
CA PRO A 79 26.45 4.33 1.94
C PRO A 79 25.66 5.03 3.05
N PHE A 80 25.78 6.36 3.17
CA PHE A 80 25.02 7.16 4.13
C PHE A 80 23.51 7.02 3.89
N TYR A 81 23.05 7.17 2.65
CA TYR A 81 21.64 7.03 2.32
C TYR A 81 21.17 5.58 2.42
N GLY A 82 22.03 4.60 2.17
CA GLY A 82 21.74 3.19 2.38
C GLY A 82 21.38 2.86 3.84
N GLU A 83 22.19 3.32 4.80
CA GLU A 83 21.93 3.12 6.24
C GLU A 83 20.70 3.91 6.70
N LEU A 84 20.52 5.14 6.21
CA LEU A 84 19.35 5.96 6.49
C LEU A 84 18.06 5.25 6.02
N CYS A 85 18.04 4.75 4.79
CA CYS A 85 16.93 3.99 4.24
C CYS A 85 16.58 2.78 5.09
N LYS A 86 17.56 1.99 5.47
CA LYS A 86 17.38 0.79 6.29
C LYS A 86 16.71 1.13 7.63
N THR A 87 17.17 2.18 8.29
CA THR A 87 16.63 2.61 9.58
C THR A 87 15.19 3.10 9.45
N ILE A 88 14.92 3.96 8.46
CA ILE A 88 13.57 4.49 8.19
C ILE A 88 12.63 3.34 7.81
N GLN A 89 13.05 2.47 6.89
CA GLN A 89 12.24 1.35 6.43
C GLN A 89 11.86 0.42 7.58
N GLN A 90 12.80 0.09 8.46
CA GLN A 90 12.51 -0.77 9.61
C GLN A 90 11.49 -0.13 10.56
N THR A 91 11.63 1.17 10.82
CA THR A 91 10.69 1.92 11.67
C THR A 91 9.29 1.97 11.08
N LEU A 92 9.19 2.26 9.77
CA LEU A 92 7.93 2.28 9.05
C LEU A 92 7.28 0.90 8.98
N PHE A 93 8.07 -0.14 8.72
CA PHE A 93 7.59 -1.53 8.71
C PHE A 93 6.98 -1.93 10.06
N ASN A 94 7.64 -1.63 11.16
CA ASN A 94 7.12 -1.89 12.51
C ASN A 94 5.82 -1.14 12.81
N SER A 95 5.59 -0.01 12.12
CA SER A 95 4.37 0.80 12.19
C SER A 95 3.30 0.38 11.16
N GLY A 96 3.54 -0.70 10.41
CA GLY A 96 2.60 -1.24 9.41
C GLY A 96 2.57 -0.47 8.09
N TYR A 97 3.63 0.28 7.78
CA TYR A 97 3.79 0.98 6.51
C TYR A 97 4.73 0.24 5.56
N SER A 98 4.42 0.30 4.28
CA SER A 98 5.33 -0.04 3.19
C SER A 98 6.12 1.18 2.76
N THR A 99 7.34 0.99 2.25
CA THR A 99 8.18 2.09 1.80
C THR A 99 8.43 1.97 0.29
N TYR A 100 8.19 3.05 -0.45
CA TYR A 100 8.68 3.23 -1.81
C TYR A 100 9.97 4.05 -1.78
N ILE A 101 11.09 3.44 -2.17
CA ILE A 101 12.38 4.13 -2.25
C ILE A 101 12.57 4.59 -3.70
N ILE A 102 12.86 5.86 -3.87
CA ILE A 102 13.07 6.53 -5.15
C ILE A 102 14.42 7.20 -5.15
N ASN A 103 15.20 6.97 -6.21
CA ASN A 103 16.50 7.58 -6.45
C ASN A 103 16.36 8.66 -7.53
N SER A 104 16.68 9.92 -7.19
CA SER A 104 16.57 11.04 -8.12
C SER A 104 17.84 11.26 -8.95
N ASN A 105 18.97 10.63 -8.61
CA ASN A 105 20.28 10.79 -9.23
C ASN A 105 20.78 12.25 -9.24
N ASP A 106 20.47 13.03 -8.19
CA ASP A 106 20.73 14.46 -8.10
C ASP A 106 20.13 15.28 -9.27
N ASP A 107 19.13 14.73 -9.96
CA ASP A 107 18.45 15.37 -11.09
C ASP A 107 17.12 15.98 -10.64
N LYS A 108 16.99 17.29 -10.78
CA LYS A 108 15.82 18.09 -10.41
C LYS A 108 14.54 17.69 -11.12
N GLU A 109 14.62 17.49 -12.42
CA GLU A 109 13.45 17.17 -13.24
C GLU A 109 12.99 15.76 -12.93
N GLN A 110 13.94 14.84 -12.78
CA GLN A 110 13.67 13.46 -12.37
C GLN A 110 13.04 13.43 -10.98
N GLU A 111 13.59 14.16 -9.99
CA GLU A 111 13.05 14.24 -8.64
C GLU A 111 11.58 14.69 -8.66
N THR A 112 11.29 15.81 -9.32
CA THR A 112 9.95 16.36 -9.44
C THR A 112 8.98 15.37 -10.11
N THR A 113 9.41 14.73 -11.20
CA THR A 113 8.60 13.75 -11.94
C THR A 113 8.27 12.53 -11.08
N LEU A 114 9.26 12.02 -10.35
CA LEU A 114 9.10 10.87 -9.46
C LEU A 114 8.20 11.17 -8.27
N MET A 115 8.32 12.38 -7.70
CA MET A 115 7.43 12.84 -6.62
C MET A 115 5.98 12.93 -7.08
N ARG A 116 5.71 13.52 -8.24
CA ARG A 116 4.35 13.55 -8.84
C ARG A 116 3.82 12.12 -9.05
N GLY A 117 4.68 11.21 -9.48
CA GLY A 117 4.33 9.80 -9.63
C GLY A 117 3.93 9.13 -8.30
N LEU A 118 4.51 9.53 -7.18
CA LEU A 118 4.10 9.06 -5.85
C LEU A 118 2.76 9.66 -5.42
N ILE A 119 2.57 10.96 -5.66
CA ILE A 119 1.31 11.67 -5.38
C ILE A 119 0.15 11.00 -6.13
N GLN A 120 0.31 10.75 -7.42
CA GLN A 120 -0.70 10.08 -8.24
C GLN A 120 -1.05 8.66 -7.75
N ARG A 121 -0.16 8.02 -7.00
CA ARG A 121 -0.40 6.72 -6.35
C ARG A 121 -1.09 6.85 -5.00
N CYS A 122 -1.45 8.06 -4.59
CA CYS A 122 -2.11 8.37 -3.33
C CYS A 122 -1.36 7.78 -2.13
N ILE A 123 -0.03 7.91 -2.09
CA ILE A 123 0.74 7.51 -0.91
C ILE A 123 0.40 8.43 0.25
N ASP A 124 0.57 7.94 1.49
CA ASP A 124 0.15 8.63 2.70
C ASP A 124 1.10 9.78 3.10
N GLY A 125 2.33 9.77 2.58
CA GLY A 125 3.33 10.82 2.84
C GLY A 125 4.66 10.54 2.18
N MET A 126 5.56 11.53 2.20
CA MET A 126 6.92 11.42 1.67
C MET A 126 7.94 11.92 2.68
N ILE A 127 9.10 11.25 2.71
CA ILE A 127 10.34 11.72 3.34
C ILE A 127 11.31 12.00 2.21
N ILE A 128 11.82 13.21 2.14
CA ILE A 128 12.61 13.68 1.00
C ILE A 128 13.95 14.18 1.50
N VAL A 129 15.03 13.69 0.91
CA VAL A 129 16.34 14.32 0.94
C VAL A 129 16.47 15.07 -0.39
N PRO A 130 16.26 16.37 -0.40
CA PRO A 130 16.15 17.12 -1.65
C PRO A 130 17.49 17.24 -2.36
N SER A 131 17.50 17.04 -3.67
CA SER A 131 18.63 17.37 -4.56
C SER A 131 18.68 18.88 -4.86
N ASN A 132 17.67 19.64 -4.41
CA ASN A 132 17.44 21.04 -4.76
C ASN A 132 17.07 21.92 -3.58
N ASP A 133 16.92 23.24 -3.84
CA ASP A 133 16.31 24.14 -2.87
C ASP A 133 14.87 23.64 -2.58
N ILE A 134 14.59 23.47 -1.30
CA ILE A 134 13.28 23.02 -0.82
C ILE A 134 12.13 23.90 -1.33
N LYS A 135 12.40 25.17 -1.63
CA LYS A 135 11.42 26.10 -2.21
C LYS A 135 10.89 25.67 -3.56
N GLU A 136 11.67 24.93 -4.34
CA GLU A 136 11.26 24.39 -5.64
C GLU A 136 10.37 23.15 -5.48
N ILE A 137 10.48 22.45 -4.36
CA ILE A 137 9.73 21.22 -4.06
C ILE A 137 8.35 21.51 -3.47
N ILE A 138 8.23 22.58 -2.66
CA ILE A 138 6.99 22.96 -1.99
C ILE A 138 5.78 23.03 -2.94
N PRO A 139 5.85 23.67 -4.13
CA PRO A 139 4.72 23.71 -5.05
C PRO A 139 4.24 22.33 -5.48
N VAL A 140 5.17 21.39 -5.69
CA VAL A 140 4.83 20.01 -6.07
C VAL A 140 4.07 19.29 -4.95
N LEU A 141 4.43 19.55 -3.70
CA LEU A 141 3.73 18.98 -2.55
C LEU A 141 2.31 19.55 -2.39
N HIS A 142 2.07 20.79 -2.81
CA HIS A 142 0.75 21.40 -2.79
C HIS A 142 -0.19 20.91 -3.90
N GLU A 143 0.29 20.20 -4.92
CA GLU A 143 -0.54 19.56 -5.94
C GLU A 143 -1.38 18.39 -5.39
N THR A 144 -1.26 18.07 -4.10
CA THR A 144 -1.93 16.92 -3.45
C THR A 144 -3.36 17.22 -2.94
N HIS A 145 -3.85 18.44 -3.08
CA HIS A 145 -5.15 18.89 -2.54
C HIS A 145 -6.11 19.37 -3.60
#